data_81157f77ed76906db8002f5a86f08d19
#
_entry.id   81157f77ed76906db8002f5a86f08d19
#
_cell.length_a   1.000
_cell.length_b   1.000
_cell.length_c   1.000
_cell.angle_alpha   90.00
_cell.angle_beta   90.00
_cell.angle_gamma   90.00
#
_symmetry.space_group_name_H-M   'P 1'
#
loop_
_entity.id
_entity.type
_entity.pdbx_description
1 polymer ?
#
loop_
_entity_poly.entity_id
_entity_poly.type
_entity_poly.pdbx_seq_one_letter_code
_entity_poly.pdbx_strand_id
1 'polypeptide(L)'
;MRNYFAGSAWLSPSLIKNHLIAWIDSKEIDIRSKYFNKDSNILIDSGAFSAFTQGKKIDIDEYVEFIKSFTLKWQDKVNSIYFINLDEIGNSKASWKNQEYLDLKGIKTIPVIHQWGYEEKNLIRAIENYDYFAFGGMVGRKRKADTVPWLNKCYKTIGKYYNKNKKIPKIHLLGVASPKILYRYPCFSCDSTAYMSIYRYGESAFLKLSTLPKGGFKKHKTKYKYEKKYNYNKEEDVKLLVKVLNYEIRHYQKQEKEITEFWKKKGIIYE
;
A
#
# COMPACT_ATOMS: atom_id res chain seq x y z
N MET A 1 12.50 -0.57 -5.69
CA MET A 1 11.09 -0.76 -5.29
C MET A 1 10.95 -0.37 -3.83
N ARG A 2 9.78 0.16 -3.40
CA ARG A 2 9.47 0.47 -1.99
C ARG A 2 8.27 -0.36 -1.55
N ASN A 3 8.35 -1.03 -0.40
CA ASN A 3 7.22 -1.73 0.19
C ASN A 3 6.65 -0.90 1.34
N TYR A 4 5.46 -0.35 1.16
CA TYR A 4 4.78 0.44 2.18
C TYR A 4 4.00 -0.45 3.13
N PHE A 5 4.14 -0.20 4.42
CA PHE A 5 3.46 -0.92 5.49
C PHE A 5 2.16 -0.21 5.85
N ALA A 6 1.05 -0.82 5.48
CA ALA A 6 -0.31 -0.32 5.74
C ALA A 6 -0.90 -0.93 7.02
N GLY A 7 -1.89 -0.26 7.61
CA GLY A 7 -2.61 -0.72 8.80
C GLY A 7 -1.80 -0.56 10.09
N SER A 8 -2.19 -1.25 11.16
CA SER A 8 -1.71 -1.05 12.54
C SER A 8 -0.19 -1.29 12.75
N ALA A 9 0.65 -0.72 11.88
CA ALA A 9 2.11 -0.71 12.05
C ALA A 9 2.57 0.13 13.26
N TRP A 10 1.64 0.72 13.98
CA TRP A 10 1.90 1.47 15.21
C TRP A 10 2.58 0.63 16.30
N LEU A 11 2.45 -0.70 16.26
CA LEU A 11 3.12 -1.60 17.21
C LEU A 11 4.65 -1.69 17.02
N SER A 12 5.16 -1.33 15.84
CA SER A 12 6.61 -1.33 15.56
C SER A 12 7.00 -0.22 14.57
N PRO A 13 6.56 1.03 14.78
CA PRO A 13 6.75 2.10 13.82
C PRO A 13 8.22 2.49 13.61
N SER A 14 9.08 2.27 14.60
CA SER A 14 10.52 2.57 14.54
C SER A 14 11.30 1.72 13.52
N LEU A 15 10.75 0.58 13.11
CA LEU A 15 11.37 -0.28 12.09
C LEU A 15 10.92 0.06 10.67
N ILE A 16 9.90 0.90 10.53
CA ILE A 16 9.26 1.19 9.25
C ILE A 16 9.84 2.47 8.69
N LYS A 17 10.34 2.40 7.45
CA LYS A 17 10.76 3.56 6.66
C LYS A 17 9.65 4.00 5.69
N ASN A 18 8.92 3.06 5.12
CA ASN A 18 7.88 3.32 4.13
C ASN A 18 6.50 3.17 4.80
N HIS A 19 5.86 4.29 5.09
CA HIS A 19 4.57 4.31 5.80
C HIS A 19 3.43 4.55 4.81
N LEU A 20 2.45 3.65 4.75
CA LEU A 20 1.14 3.94 4.16
C LEU A 20 0.13 4.14 5.29
N ILE A 21 -0.55 5.27 5.27
CA ILE A 21 -1.52 5.66 6.30
C ILE A 21 -2.76 6.20 5.61
N ALA A 22 -3.94 5.72 6.02
CA ALA A 22 -5.19 6.28 5.54
C ALA A 22 -5.45 7.64 6.20
N TRP A 23 -5.79 8.67 5.41
CA TRP A 23 -6.10 10.01 5.91
C TRP A 23 -7.22 9.98 6.96
N ILE A 24 -8.24 9.17 6.75
CA ILE A 24 -9.37 9.05 7.69
C ILE A 24 -9.00 8.43 9.04
N ASP A 25 -7.78 7.92 9.19
CA ASP A 25 -7.24 7.40 10.46
C ASP A 25 -6.27 8.41 11.10
N SER A 26 -6.82 9.52 11.59
CA SER A 26 -6.04 10.56 12.25
C SER A 26 -5.21 10.03 13.42
N LYS A 27 -5.74 9.07 14.17
CA LYS A 27 -5.05 8.44 15.30
C LYS A 27 -3.78 7.70 14.84
N GLU A 28 -3.85 6.99 13.72
CA GLU A 28 -2.67 6.31 13.17
C GLU A 28 -1.63 7.33 12.67
N ILE A 29 -2.07 8.43 12.08
CA ILE A 29 -1.19 9.54 11.66
C ILE A 29 -0.44 10.10 12.88
N ASP A 30 -1.14 10.40 13.97
CA ASP A 30 -0.55 10.97 15.19
C ASP A 30 0.49 10.05 15.82
N ILE A 31 0.21 8.74 15.86
CA ILE A 31 1.13 7.76 16.42
C ILE A 31 2.36 7.59 15.55
N ARG A 32 2.19 7.39 14.24
CA ARG A 32 3.31 7.13 13.33
C ARG A 32 4.18 8.34 13.09
N SER A 33 3.60 9.53 13.07
CA SER A 33 4.34 10.77 12.83
C SER A 33 5.43 11.05 13.87
N LYS A 34 5.32 10.49 15.08
CA LYS A 34 6.36 10.57 16.11
C LYS A 34 7.67 9.86 15.71
N TYR A 35 7.62 8.99 14.70
CA TYR A 35 8.76 8.20 14.21
C TYR A 35 9.23 8.64 12.81
N PHE A 36 8.62 9.68 12.24
CA PHE A 36 9.05 10.21 10.95
C PHE A 36 10.42 10.89 11.06
N ASN A 37 11.26 10.64 10.08
CA ASN A 37 12.61 11.19 9.99
C ASN A 37 13.02 11.36 8.52
N LYS A 38 14.22 11.85 8.27
CA LYS A 38 14.75 12.09 6.92
C LYS A 38 14.81 10.87 5.99
N ASP A 39 14.76 9.66 6.55
CA ASP A 39 14.72 8.41 5.77
C ASP A 39 13.28 7.95 5.48
N SER A 40 12.27 8.56 6.09
CA SER A 40 10.88 8.12 5.98
C SER A 40 10.28 8.47 4.63
N ASN A 41 9.61 7.51 4.02
CA ASN A 41 8.75 7.71 2.85
C ASN A 41 7.30 7.57 3.27
N ILE A 42 6.51 8.58 3.01
CA ILE A 42 5.12 8.65 3.44
C ILE A 42 4.22 8.54 2.22
N LEU A 43 3.27 7.63 2.25
CA LEU A 43 2.19 7.50 1.29
C LEU A 43 0.87 7.61 2.05
N ILE A 44 0.13 8.67 1.77
CA ILE A 44 -1.18 8.89 2.36
C ILE A 44 -2.24 8.35 1.38
N ASP A 45 -3.01 7.37 1.86
CA ASP A 45 -4.22 6.89 1.19
C ASP A 45 -5.40 7.78 1.59
N SER A 46 -6.25 8.14 0.63
CA SER A 46 -7.48 8.90 0.88
C SER A 46 -8.45 8.19 1.83
N GLY A 47 -8.32 6.87 1.97
CA GLY A 47 -9.22 6.05 2.79
C GLY A 47 -10.54 5.72 2.11
N ALA A 48 -10.65 5.96 0.79
CA ALA A 48 -11.88 5.75 0.02
C ALA A 48 -12.47 4.34 0.20
N PHE A 49 -11.64 3.30 0.23
CA PHE A 49 -12.11 1.93 0.45
C PHE A 49 -12.74 1.75 1.85
N SER A 50 -12.13 2.32 2.87
CA SER A 50 -12.65 2.25 4.24
C SER A 50 -13.93 3.06 4.40
N ALA A 51 -14.00 4.25 3.79
CA ALA A 51 -15.20 5.08 3.78
C ALA A 51 -16.36 4.37 3.06
N PHE A 52 -16.09 3.80 1.88
CA PHE A 52 -17.08 3.01 1.12
C PHE A 52 -17.66 1.85 1.93
N THR A 53 -16.80 1.07 2.61
CA THR A 53 -17.26 -0.08 3.43
C THR A 53 -18.05 0.34 4.67
N GLN A 54 -17.88 1.59 5.13
CA GLN A 54 -18.60 2.17 6.26
C GLN A 54 -19.81 3.01 5.84
N GLY A 55 -20.10 3.11 4.52
CA GLY A 55 -21.16 3.96 3.99
C GLY A 55 -20.93 5.47 4.21
N LYS A 56 -19.67 5.88 4.41
CA LYS A 56 -19.27 7.29 4.61
C LYS A 56 -18.86 7.90 3.29
N LYS A 57 -19.09 9.19 3.14
CA LYS A 57 -18.51 10.00 2.07
C LYS A 57 -17.32 10.78 2.59
N ILE A 58 -16.35 10.98 1.75
CA ILE A 58 -15.19 11.84 2.02
C ILE A 58 -15.43 13.16 1.30
N ASP A 59 -15.23 14.26 2.02
CA ASP A 59 -15.23 15.59 1.41
C ASP A 59 -13.87 15.85 0.75
N ILE A 60 -13.89 16.18 -0.52
CA ILE A 60 -12.66 16.40 -1.30
C ILE A 60 -11.93 17.69 -0.89
N ASP A 61 -12.65 18.72 -0.47
CA ASP A 61 -12.03 19.97 -0.03
C ASP A 61 -11.36 19.82 1.34
N GLU A 62 -11.94 19.02 2.25
CA GLU A 62 -11.28 18.64 3.50
C GLU A 62 -9.98 17.85 3.22
N TYR A 63 -10.00 16.96 2.22
CA TYR A 63 -8.81 16.23 1.80
C TYR A 63 -7.74 17.17 1.21
N VAL A 64 -8.13 18.15 0.41
CA VAL A 64 -7.22 19.21 -0.12
C VAL A 64 -6.53 19.95 1.02
N GLU A 65 -7.27 20.44 2.00
CA GLU A 65 -6.72 21.17 3.13
C GLU A 65 -5.80 20.32 4.01
N PHE A 66 -6.17 19.05 4.19
CA PHE A 66 -5.27 18.09 4.85
C PHE A 66 -3.95 17.93 4.09
N ILE A 67 -3.98 17.70 2.76
CA ILE A 67 -2.78 17.54 1.94
C ILE A 67 -1.86 18.76 2.08
N LYS A 68 -2.40 19.96 1.98
CA LYS A 68 -1.63 21.22 2.13
C LYS A 68 -0.97 21.31 3.51
N SER A 69 -1.75 21.14 4.56
CA SER A 69 -1.26 21.23 5.94
C SER A 69 -0.23 20.15 6.27
N PHE A 70 -0.47 18.92 5.83
CA PHE A 70 0.44 17.80 6.03
C PHE A 70 1.76 18.02 5.27
N THR A 71 1.68 18.47 4.03
CA THR A 71 2.87 18.77 3.20
C THR A 71 3.70 19.87 3.86
N LEU A 72 3.09 20.98 4.25
CA LEU A 72 3.78 22.08 4.92
C LEU A 72 4.49 21.61 6.19
N LYS A 73 3.86 20.75 6.97
CA LYS A 73 4.42 20.24 8.23
C LYS A 73 5.62 19.31 8.04
N TRP A 74 5.63 18.50 6.96
CA TRP A 74 6.53 17.36 6.86
C TRP A 74 7.50 17.38 5.68
N GLN A 75 7.30 18.18 4.61
CA GLN A 75 8.12 18.16 3.39
C GLN A 75 9.63 18.25 3.63
N ASP A 76 10.05 19.05 4.62
CA ASP A 76 11.47 19.25 4.94
C ASP A 76 12.01 18.27 6.00
N LYS A 77 11.17 17.38 6.51
CA LYS A 77 11.50 16.47 7.63
C LYS A 77 11.57 15.00 7.23
N VAL A 78 11.06 14.66 6.05
CA VAL A 78 11.01 13.28 5.54
C VAL A 78 11.63 13.20 4.15
N ASN A 79 11.90 11.98 3.67
CA ASN A 79 12.50 11.76 2.36
C ASN A 79 11.51 12.02 1.21
N SER A 80 10.27 11.57 1.35
CA SER A 80 9.23 11.79 0.34
C SER A 80 7.83 11.69 0.93
N ILE A 81 6.91 12.48 0.35
CA ILE A 81 5.47 12.43 0.65
C ILE A 81 4.72 12.26 -0.66
N TYR A 82 3.80 11.32 -0.69
CA TYR A 82 2.89 11.08 -1.79
C TYR A 82 1.46 10.94 -1.25
N PHE A 83 0.49 11.34 -2.07
CA PHE A 83 -0.93 11.24 -1.76
C PHE A 83 -1.65 10.47 -2.86
N ILE A 84 -2.46 9.49 -2.49
CA ILE A 84 -3.32 8.78 -3.42
C ILE A 84 -4.57 9.65 -3.68
N ASN A 85 -5.01 9.68 -4.93
CA ASN A 85 -6.25 10.34 -5.31
C ASN A 85 -7.43 9.90 -4.43
N LEU A 86 -8.42 10.75 -4.29
CA LEU A 86 -9.73 10.35 -3.75
C LEU A 86 -10.48 9.56 -4.82
N ASP A 87 -10.25 8.24 -4.84
CA ASP A 87 -10.87 7.33 -5.78
C ASP A 87 -12.28 6.91 -5.34
N GLU A 88 -13.18 6.76 -6.29
CA GLU A 88 -14.54 6.26 -6.08
C GLU A 88 -14.60 4.77 -6.43
N ILE A 89 -14.83 3.93 -5.43
CA ILE A 89 -14.82 2.48 -5.61
C ILE A 89 -15.91 2.03 -6.59
N GLY A 90 -15.48 1.44 -7.71
CA GLY A 90 -16.38 0.98 -8.78
C GLY A 90 -16.85 2.06 -9.74
N ASN A 91 -16.40 3.30 -9.59
CA ASN A 91 -16.76 4.43 -10.45
C ASN A 91 -15.52 5.18 -10.97
N SER A 92 -14.89 4.63 -12.00
CA SER A 92 -13.69 5.21 -12.63
C SER A 92 -13.91 6.64 -13.13
N LYS A 93 -15.11 6.96 -13.64
CA LYS A 93 -15.42 8.32 -14.11
C LYS A 93 -15.42 9.34 -12.97
N ALA A 94 -15.96 8.98 -11.80
CA ALA A 94 -15.95 9.85 -10.64
C ALA A 94 -14.53 9.99 -10.09
N SER A 95 -13.75 8.90 -10.03
CA SER A 95 -12.34 8.96 -9.64
C SER A 95 -11.52 9.91 -10.49
N TRP A 96 -11.74 9.93 -11.81
CA TRP A 96 -11.07 10.87 -12.71
C TRP A 96 -11.53 12.31 -12.55
N LYS A 97 -12.82 12.54 -12.25
CA LYS A 97 -13.30 13.89 -11.90
C LYS A 97 -12.63 14.43 -10.63
N ASN A 98 -12.48 13.58 -9.63
CA ASN A 98 -11.76 13.94 -8.41
C ASN A 98 -10.28 14.25 -8.71
N GLN A 99 -9.64 13.46 -9.59
CA GLN A 99 -8.26 13.74 -10.00
C GLN A 99 -8.13 15.09 -10.70
N GLU A 100 -9.02 15.38 -11.65
CA GLU A 100 -9.06 16.67 -12.36
C GLU A 100 -9.28 17.84 -11.41
N TYR A 101 -10.16 17.67 -10.42
CA TYR A 101 -10.39 18.67 -9.40
C TYR A 101 -9.15 18.95 -8.56
N LEU A 102 -8.45 17.89 -8.11
CA LEU A 102 -7.19 18.00 -7.36
C LEU A 102 -6.10 18.69 -8.19
N ASP A 103 -5.97 18.32 -9.46
CA ASP A 103 -5.02 18.92 -10.41
C ASP A 103 -5.31 20.45 -10.59
N LEU A 104 -6.58 20.83 -10.74
CA LEU A 104 -7.00 22.24 -10.81
C LEU A 104 -6.68 23.02 -9.54
N LYS A 105 -6.71 22.38 -8.37
CA LYS A 105 -6.30 22.99 -7.09
C LYS A 105 -4.77 23.01 -6.90
N GLY A 106 -3.99 22.52 -7.88
CA GLY A 106 -2.53 22.42 -7.79
C GLY A 106 -2.04 21.32 -6.84
N ILE A 107 -2.91 20.37 -6.48
CA ILE A 107 -2.60 19.27 -5.58
C ILE A 107 -2.09 18.05 -6.39
N LYS A 108 -0.84 17.68 -6.17
CA LYS A 108 -0.25 16.50 -6.81
C LYS A 108 -0.66 15.23 -6.10
N THR A 109 -1.45 14.39 -6.76
CA THR A 109 -1.87 13.07 -6.27
C THR A 109 -1.53 11.97 -7.27
N ILE A 110 -1.55 10.73 -6.79
CA ILE A 110 -1.33 9.51 -7.57
C ILE A 110 -2.69 9.02 -8.06
N PRO A 111 -3.03 9.13 -9.37
CA PRO A 111 -4.28 8.60 -9.90
C PRO A 111 -4.31 7.07 -9.80
N VAL A 112 -5.49 6.51 -9.54
CA VAL A 112 -5.68 5.07 -9.38
C VAL A 112 -6.40 4.50 -10.60
N ILE A 113 -5.80 3.51 -11.23
CA ILE A 113 -6.40 2.70 -12.30
C ILE A 113 -6.91 1.40 -11.66
N HIS A 114 -8.22 1.25 -11.64
CA HIS A 114 -8.85 0.08 -11.05
C HIS A 114 -8.98 -1.08 -12.03
N GLN A 115 -8.84 -2.31 -11.51
CA GLN A 115 -9.16 -3.52 -12.27
C GLN A 115 -10.63 -3.54 -12.72
N TRP A 116 -11.53 -2.96 -11.92
CA TRP A 116 -12.95 -2.84 -12.26
C TRP A 116 -13.23 -1.61 -13.11
N GLY A 117 -14.11 -1.77 -14.09
CA GLY A 117 -14.37 -0.70 -15.02
C GLY A 117 -13.10 -0.26 -15.74
N TYR A 118 -12.13 -1.18 -15.93
CA TYR A 118 -10.89 -0.89 -16.62
C TYR A 118 -11.15 -0.43 -18.04
N GLU A 119 -10.66 0.74 -18.33
CA GLU A 119 -10.63 1.30 -19.68
C GLU A 119 -9.18 1.64 -20.03
N GLU A 120 -8.69 1.09 -21.16
CA GLU A 120 -7.29 1.30 -21.58
C GLU A 120 -6.96 2.77 -21.80
N LYS A 121 -7.93 3.60 -22.23
CA LYS A 121 -7.75 5.04 -22.36
C LYS A 121 -7.32 5.73 -21.07
N ASN A 122 -7.83 5.25 -19.91
CA ASN A 122 -7.48 5.79 -18.59
C ASN A 122 -6.04 5.44 -18.20
N LEU A 123 -5.58 4.23 -18.56
CA LEU A 123 -4.18 3.85 -18.38
C LEU A 123 -3.26 4.69 -19.27
N ILE A 124 -3.62 4.88 -20.54
CA ILE A 124 -2.85 5.72 -21.47
C ILE A 124 -2.78 7.15 -20.93
N ARG A 125 -3.92 7.72 -20.51
CA ARG A 125 -3.97 9.04 -19.86
C ARG A 125 -3.04 9.13 -18.64
N ALA A 126 -3.03 8.10 -17.78
CA ALA A 126 -2.15 8.07 -16.62
C ALA A 126 -0.67 8.06 -17.03
N ILE A 127 -0.28 7.23 -18.01
CA ILE A 127 1.09 7.14 -18.50
C ILE A 127 1.58 8.46 -19.13
N GLU A 128 0.69 9.16 -19.84
CA GLU A 128 1.05 10.38 -20.57
C GLU A 128 1.14 11.62 -19.68
N ASN A 129 0.33 11.70 -18.63
CA ASN A 129 0.19 12.92 -17.84
C ASN A 129 0.74 12.84 -16.42
N TYR A 130 1.10 11.64 -15.92
CA TYR A 130 1.56 11.46 -14.55
C TYR A 130 2.82 10.63 -14.50
N ASP A 131 3.80 11.10 -13.74
CA ASP A 131 5.05 10.34 -13.51
C ASP A 131 4.84 9.13 -12.60
N TYR A 132 3.77 9.14 -11.82
CA TYR A 132 3.45 8.13 -10.83
C TYR A 132 1.94 7.89 -10.78
N PHE A 133 1.52 6.64 -10.95
CA PHE A 133 0.13 6.23 -10.84
C PHE A 133 0.02 4.88 -10.12
N ALA A 134 -1.19 4.51 -9.69
CA ALA A 134 -1.42 3.28 -8.94
C ALA A 134 -2.35 2.32 -9.70
N PHE A 135 -2.14 1.03 -9.48
CA PHE A 135 -3.09 -0.02 -9.81
C PHE A 135 -3.84 -0.46 -8.55
N GLY A 136 -5.18 -0.42 -8.61
CA GLY A 136 -6.07 -0.76 -7.52
C GLY A 136 -7.10 -1.84 -7.86
N GLY A 137 -7.91 -2.21 -6.86
CA GLY A 137 -9.00 -3.18 -7.06
C GLY A 137 -8.54 -4.64 -7.12
N MET A 138 -7.31 -4.96 -6.76
CA MET A 138 -6.71 -6.30 -6.80
C MET A 138 -6.94 -7.13 -5.54
N VAL A 139 -7.47 -6.53 -4.48
CA VAL A 139 -7.70 -7.19 -3.19
C VAL A 139 -9.07 -7.89 -3.18
N GLY A 140 -9.14 -9.10 -2.60
CA GLY A 140 -10.37 -9.87 -2.44
C GLY A 140 -10.37 -11.22 -3.17
N ARG A 141 -11.12 -12.21 -2.64
CA ARG A 141 -11.07 -13.61 -3.13
C ARG A 141 -11.53 -13.77 -4.58
N LYS A 142 -12.60 -13.09 -4.99
CA LYS A 142 -13.16 -13.18 -6.34
C LYS A 142 -12.28 -12.54 -7.42
N ARG A 143 -11.30 -11.73 -7.04
CA ARG A 143 -10.49 -10.87 -7.93
C ARG A 143 -9.10 -11.39 -8.20
N LYS A 144 -8.59 -12.30 -7.34
CA LYS A 144 -7.23 -12.85 -7.49
C LYS A 144 -7.03 -13.59 -8.79
N ALA A 145 -8.05 -14.30 -9.29
CA ALA A 145 -7.97 -15.03 -10.56
C ALA A 145 -7.77 -14.08 -11.76
N ASP A 146 -8.39 -12.90 -11.72
CA ASP A 146 -8.38 -11.96 -12.83
C ASP A 146 -7.20 -10.96 -12.78
N THR A 147 -6.51 -10.88 -11.63
CA THR A 147 -5.42 -9.91 -11.43
C THR A 147 -4.26 -10.12 -12.42
N VAL A 148 -3.80 -11.35 -12.60
CA VAL A 148 -2.68 -11.64 -13.51
C VAL A 148 -3.05 -11.36 -14.98
N PRO A 149 -4.20 -11.83 -15.51
CA PRO A 149 -4.64 -11.47 -16.87
C PRO A 149 -4.77 -9.96 -17.08
N TRP A 150 -5.32 -9.24 -16.12
CA TRP A 150 -5.46 -7.79 -16.17
C TRP A 150 -4.11 -7.08 -16.17
N LEU A 151 -3.21 -7.42 -15.24
CA LEU A 151 -1.86 -6.86 -15.21
C LEU A 151 -1.09 -7.15 -16.51
N ASN A 152 -1.26 -8.33 -17.12
CA ASN A 152 -0.66 -8.63 -18.42
C ASN A 152 -1.10 -7.63 -19.49
N LYS A 153 -2.39 -7.25 -19.54
CA LYS A 153 -2.89 -6.21 -20.46
C LYS A 153 -2.24 -4.86 -20.16
N CYS A 154 -2.28 -4.44 -18.91
CA CYS A 154 -1.71 -3.16 -18.48
C CYS A 154 -0.22 -3.05 -18.82
N TYR A 155 0.57 -4.06 -18.47
CA TYR A 155 2.02 -4.05 -18.74
C TYR A 155 2.37 -4.21 -20.22
N LYS A 156 1.49 -4.82 -21.05
CA LYS A 156 1.65 -4.80 -22.50
C LYS A 156 1.52 -3.38 -23.06
N THR A 157 0.55 -2.61 -22.57
CA THR A 157 0.37 -1.20 -22.96
C THR A 157 1.54 -0.34 -22.47
N ILE A 158 1.97 -0.50 -21.22
CA ILE A 158 3.14 0.18 -20.65
C ILE A 158 4.40 -0.14 -21.47
N GLY A 159 4.60 -1.42 -21.86
CA GLY A 159 5.74 -1.85 -22.66
C GLY A 159 5.78 -1.19 -24.06
N LYS A 160 4.63 -1.04 -24.73
CA LYS A 160 4.54 -0.31 -25.99
C LYS A 160 4.95 1.16 -25.81
N TYR A 161 4.46 1.80 -24.76
CA TYR A 161 4.78 3.18 -24.44
C TYR A 161 6.26 3.35 -24.08
N TYR A 162 6.83 2.46 -23.27
CA TYR A 162 8.26 2.43 -22.93
C TYR A 162 9.13 2.28 -24.16
N ASN A 163 8.80 1.37 -25.10
CA ASN A 163 9.58 1.18 -26.32
C ASN A 163 9.66 2.46 -27.16
N LYS A 164 8.59 3.27 -27.15
CA LYS A 164 8.54 4.55 -27.85
C LYS A 164 9.31 5.66 -27.14
N ASN A 165 9.13 5.79 -25.82
CA ASN A 165 9.57 6.97 -25.06
C ASN A 165 10.79 6.71 -24.16
N LYS A 166 11.18 5.42 -23.98
CA LYS A 166 12.29 4.99 -23.09
C LYS A 166 12.13 5.44 -21.62
N LYS A 167 10.91 5.81 -21.21
CA LYS A 167 10.58 6.21 -19.85
C LYS A 167 9.71 5.15 -19.18
N ILE A 168 10.15 4.68 -18.00
CA ILE A 168 9.38 3.76 -17.17
C ILE A 168 8.58 4.60 -16.17
N PRO A 169 7.23 4.55 -16.20
CA PRO A 169 6.43 5.26 -15.20
C PRO A 169 6.60 4.64 -13.82
N LYS A 170 6.53 5.45 -12.76
CA LYS A 170 6.43 4.94 -11.41
C LYS A 170 5.03 4.34 -11.22
N ILE A 171 4.98 3.09 -10.79
CA ILE A 171 3.73 2.35 -10.59
C ILE A 171 3.66 1.89 -9.14
N HIS A 172 2.52 2.15 -8.49
CA HIS A 172 2.19 1.59 -7.18
C HIS A 172 1.18 0.45 -7.33
N LEU A 173 1.40 -0.67 -6.66
CA LEU A 173 0.46 -1.79 -6.62
C LEU A 173 -0.26 -1.78 -5.27
N LEU A 174 -1.51 -1.29 -5.25
CA LEU A 174 -2.32 -1.18 -4.04
C LEU A 174 -2.74 -2.54 -3.49
N GLY A 175 -2.39 -2.77 -2.22
CA GLY A 175 -2.74 -3.99 -1.49
C GLY A 175 -2.01 -5.25 -1.93
N VAL A 176 -0.89 -5.14 -2.65
CA VAL A 176 -0.17 -6.27 -3.23
C VAL A 176 1.28 -6.32 -2.76
N ALA A 177 1.62 -7.32 -1.93
CA ALA A 177 3.00 -7.63 -1.56
C ALA A 177 3.39 -9.10 -1.89
N SER A 178 2.63 -9.76 -2.77
CA SER A 178 2.91 -11.14 -3.17
C SER A 178 4.18 -11.23 -4.03
N PRO A 179 5.20 -12.02 -3.64
CA PRO A 179 6.41 -12.22 -4.46
C PRO A 179 6.09 -12.67 -5.88
N LYS A 180 5.08 -13.54 -6.06
CA LYS A 180 4.65 -14.03 -7.38
C LYS A 180 4.25 -12.89 -8.34
N ILE A 181 3.64 -11.82 -7.81
CA ILE A 181 3.28 -10.64 -8.58
C ILE A 181 4.49 -9.74 -8.77
N LEU A 182 5.22 -9.46 -7.69
CA LEU A 182 6.33 -8.50 -7.69
C LEU A 182 7.53 -8.93 -8.53
N TYR A 183 7.79 -10.24 -8.66
CA TYR A 183 8.81 -10.78 -9.58
C TYR A 183 8.34 -10.82 -11.05
N ARG A 184 7.04 -10.69 -11.29
CA ARG A 184 6.48 -10.72 -12.65
C ARG A 184 6.26 -9.32 -13.23
N TYR A 185 5.93 -8.35 -12.40
CA TYR A 185 5.56 -7.01 -12.80
C TYR A 185 6.41 -5.98 -12.06
N PRO A 186 7.28 -5.23 -12.77
CA PRO A 186 8.08 -4.20 -12.14
C PRO A 186 7.20 -3.08 -11.61
N CYS A 187 7.42 -2.66 -10.38
CA CYS A 187 6.75 -1.53 -9.79
C CYS A 187 7.73 -0.67 -8.97
N PHE A 188 7.44 0.62 -8.91
CA PHE A 188 8.18 1.54 -8.05
C PHE A 188 7.88 1.26 -6.59
N SER A 189 6.61 0.98 -6.29
CA SER A 189 6.22 0.64 -4.93
C SER A 189 4.99 -0.28 -4.88
N CYS A 190 4.79 -0.88 -3.73
CA CYS A 190 3.60 -1.64 -3.37
C CYS A 190 3.27 -1.41 -1.90
N ASP A 191 2.08 -1.83 -1.48
CA ASP A 191 1.70 -1.85 -0.07
C ASP A 191 1.00 -3.15 0.31
N SER A 192 1.01 -3.45 1.59
CA SER A 192 0.21 -4.54 2.13
C SER A 192 0.06 -4.47 3.64
N THR A 193 -1.03 -5.05 4.13
CA THR A 193 -1.22 -5.42 5.54
C THR A 193 -0.82 -6.87 5.82
N ALA A 194 -0.21 -7.57 4.85
CA ALA A 194 0.08 -9.01 4.95
C ALA A 194 1.07 -9.35 6.07
N TYR A 195 1.97 -8.44 6.45
CA TYR A 195 2.86 -8.61 7.61
C TYR A 195 2.09 -8.79 8.93
N MET A 196 0.82 -8.37 8.97
CA MET A 196 -0.07 -8.56 10.13
C MET A 196 -0.86 -9.87 10.07
N SER A 197 -0.66 -10.70 9.04
CA SER A 197 -1.44 -11.94 8.85
C SER A 197 -1.28 -12.89 10.01
N ILE A 198 -0.08 -13.00 10.58
CA ILE A 198 0.15 -13.83 11.75
C ILE A 198 -0.63 -13.37 12.97
N TYR A 199 -0.77 -12.05 13.14
CA TYR A 199 -1.58 -11.47 14.19
C TYR A 199 -3.08 -11.68 13.95
N ARG A 200 -3.53 -11.57 12.70
CA ARG A 200 -4.96 -11.67 12.34
C ARG A 200 -5.43 -13.13 12.21
N TYR A 201 -4.58 -14.00 11.68
CA TYR A 201 -4.94 -15.34 11.24
C TYR A 201 -4.07 -16.45 11.84
N GLY A 202 -3.04 -16.09 12.63
CA GLY A 202 -2.12 -17.04 13.26
C GLY A 202 -1.10 -17.66 12.32
N GLU A 203 -1.02 -17.22 11.07
CA GLU A 203 -0.03 -17.66 10.08
C GLU A 203 0.31 -16.53 9.11
N SER A 204 1.53 -16.54 8.62
CA SER A 204 2.02 -15.61 7.60
C SER A 204 2.70 -16.34 6.45
N ALA A 205 3.16 -15.58 5.46
CA ALA A 205 3.96 -16.12 4.37
C ALA A 205 5.33 -16.66 4.84
N PHE A 206 5.85 -16.19 5.96
CA PHE A 206 7.22 -16.48 6.44
C PHE A 206 7.27 -17.27 7.74
N LEU A 207 6.21 -17.23 8.55
CA LEU A 207 6.14 -17.89 9.85
C LEU A 207 4.97 -18.87 9.89
N LYS A 208 5.25 -20.06 10.41
CA LYS A 208 4.21 -21.01 10.83
C LYS A 208 4.13 -20.97 12.35
N LEU A 209 2.94 -21.07 12.92
CA LEU A 209 2.72 -21.10 14.37
C LEU A 209 3.52 -22.17 15.11
N SER A 210 3.86 -23.28 14.43
CA SER A 210 4.69 -24.35 14.98
C SER A 210 6.11 -23.91 15.33
N THR A 211 6.58 -22.78 14.79
CA THR A 211 7.93 -22.24 15.03
C THR A 211 7.97 -21.17 16.12
N LEU A 212 6.80 -20.75 16.64
CA LEU A 212 6.73 -19.78 17.72
C LEU A 212 6.85 -20.42 19.09
N PRO A 213 7.37 -19.72 20.12
CA PRO A 213 7.44 -20.24 21.47
C PRO A 213 6.09 -20.75 21.96
N LYS A 214 6.07 -21.90 22.63
CA LYS A 214 4.86 -22.49 23.20
C LYS A 214 4.19 -21.48 24.14
N GLY A 215 2.96 -21.06 23.82
CA GLY A 215 2.15 -20.18 24.66
C GLY A 215 1.39 -19.08 23.96
N GLY A 216 1.82 -18.67 22.76
CA GLY A 216 1.28 -17.47 22.09
C GLY A 216 -0.01 -17.62 21.28
N PHE A 217 -0.28 -18.83 20.72
CA PHE A 217 -1.41 -19.01 19.81
C PHE A 217 -2.06 -20.39 19.97
N LYS A 218 -3.35 -20.44 20.25
CA LYS A 218 -4.14 -21.69 20.16
C LYS A 218 -4.99 -21.66 18.89
N LYS A 219 -4.83 -22.67 18.05
CA LYS A 219 -5.67 -22.90 16.88
C LYS A 219 -7.04 -23.42 17.33
N HIS A 220 -8.09 -22.61 17.17
CA HIS A 220 -9.47 -23.11 17.33
C HIS A 220 -9.96 -23.78 16.05
N LYS A 221 -10.51 -25.01 16.20
CA LYS A 221 -10.99 -25.87 15.11
C LYS A 221 -12.26 -25.37 14.38
N THR A 222 -12.81 -24.23 14.71
CA THR A 222 -14.04 -23.73 14.09
C THR A 222 -13.70 -22.71 13.00
N LYS A 223 -14.11 -23.06 11.79
CA LYS A 223 -14.13 -22.29 10.55
C LYS A 223 -13.86 -20.77 10.77
N TYR A 224 -12.67 -20.30 10.41
CA TYR A 224 -12.36 -18.89 10.12
C TYR A 224 -12.34 -17.87 11.27
N LYS A 225 -12.31 -18.28 12.54
CA LYS A 225 -12.04 -17.34 13.64
C LYS A 225 -10.88 -17.89 14.49
N TYR A 226 -9.71 -17.27 14.37
CA TYR A 226 -8.73 -17.34 15.45
C TYR A 226 -9.26 -16.46 16.57
N GLU A 227 -9.67 -17.03 17.69
CA GLU A 227 -9.98 -16.25 18.87
C GLU A 227 -8.69 -15.55 19.31
N LYS A 228 -8.74 -14.22 19.30
CA LYS A 228 -7.67 -13.38 19.82
C LYS A 228 -7.53 -13.65 21.31
N LYS A 229 -6.57 -14.48 21.70
CA LYS A 229 -6.16 -14.61 23.09
C LYS A 229 -4.92 -13.79 23.43
N TYR A 230 -4.68 -12.66 22.72
CA TYR A 230 -3.77 -11.66 23.23
C TYR A 230 -4.55 -10.75 24.17
N ASN A 231 -4.21 -10.81 25.43
CA ASN A 231 -4.64 -9.79 26.35
C ASN A 231 -3.68 -8.61 26.23
N TYR A 232 -4.07 -7.58 25.47
CA TYR A 232 -3.28 -6.34 25.33
C TYR A 232 -2.97 -5.66 26.64
N ASN A 233 -3.60 -6.05 27.74
CA ASN A 233 -3.30 -5.60 29.10
C ASN A 233 -2.15 -6.41 29.73
N LYS A 234 -1.68 -7.49 29.10
CA LYS A 234 -0.54 -8.26 29.57
C LYS A 234 0.72 -7.85 28.79
N GLU A 235 1.68 -7.30 29.48
CA GLU A 235 2.95 -6.82 28.90
C GLU A 235 3.69 -7.92 28.11
N GLU A 236 3.66 -9.15 28.58
CA GLU A 236 4.28 -10.29 27.89
C GLU A 236 3.65 -10.59 26.53
N ASP A 237 2.32 -10.52 26.44
CA ASP A 237 1.58 -10.73 25.17
C ASP A 237 1.90 -9.61 24.16
N VAL A 238 2.03 -8.38 24.63
CA VAL A 238 2.42 -7.23 23.80
C VAL A 238 3.88 -7.38 23.33
N LYS A 239 4.80 -7.76 24.21
CA LYS A 239 6.22 -8.01 23.85
C LYS A 239 6.34 -9.12 22.79
N LEU A 240 5.60 -10.21 22.94
CA LEU A 240 5.60 -11.31 21.97
C LEU A 240 5.06 -10.85 20.62
N LEU A 241 3.94 -10.11 20.61
CA LEU A 241 3.35 -9.57 19.38
C LEU A 241 4.33 -8.63 18.66
N VAL A 242 4.96 -7.70 19.38
CA VAL A 242 5.98 -6.80 18.82
C VAL A 242 7.13 -7.60 18.20
N LYS A 243 7.63 -8.64 18.91
CA LYS A 243 8.70 -9.50 18.39
C LYS A 243 8.32 -10.18 17.07
N VAL A 244 7.10 -10.70 16.98
CA VAL A 244 6.59 -11.37 15.78
C VAL A 244 6.42 -10.37 14.65
N LEU A 245 5.82 -9.21 14.89
CA LEU A 245 5.68 -8.16 13.88
C LEU A 245 7.03 -7.64 13.38
N ASN A 246 8.00 -7.48 14.27
CA ASN A 246 9.37 -7.09 13.91
C ASN A 246 10.02 -8.11 12.98
N TYR A 247 9.81 -9.40 13.22
CA TYR A 247 10.29 -10.47 12.35
C TYR A 247 9.65 -10.37 10.95
N GLU A 248 8.33 -10.22 10.87
CA GLU A 248 7.60 -10.07 9.61
C GLU A 248 8.04 -8.82 8.84
N ILE A 249 8.14 -7.68 9.50
CA ILE A 249 8.59 -6.42 8.87
C ILE A 249 9.98 -6.60 8.24
N ARG A 250 10.93 -7.20 8.97
CA ARG A 250 12.28 -7.45 8.44
C ARG A 250 12.29 -8.38 7.23
N HIS A 251 11.40 -9.38 7.18
CA HIS A 251 11.27 -10.27 6.03
C HIS A 251 10.73 -9.53 4.80
N TYR A 252 9.72 -8.66 4.97
CA TYR A 252 9.24 -7.82 3.89
C TYR A 252 10.28 -6.81 3.41
N GLN A 253 11.08 -6.25 4.31
CA GLN A 253 12.21 -5.38 3.94
C GLN A 253 13.32 -6.13 3.19
N LYS A 254 13.60 -7.37 3.56
CA LYS A 254 14.52 -8.24 2.83
C LYS A 254 13.99 -8.54 1.43
N GLN A 255 12.71 -8.91 1.30
CA GLN A 255 12.03 -9.14 0.04
C GLN A 255 12.07 -7.89 -0.86
N GLU A 256 11.87 -6.69 -0.30
CA GLU A 256 11.99 -5.41 -1.02
C GLU A 256 13.36 -5.27 -1.68
N LYS A 257 14.44 -5.54 -0.94
CA LYS A 257 15.80 -5.48 -1.47
C LYS A 257 16.04 -6.52 -2.58
N GLU A 258 15.63 -7.76 -2.37
CA GLU A 258 15.80 -8.86 -3.33
C GLU A 258 15.07 -8.58 -4.66
N ILE A 259 13.83 -8.09 -4.59
CA ILE A 259 13.05 -7.74 -5.79
C ILE A 259 13.62 -6.50 -6.48
N THR A 260 14.12 -5.53 -5.73
CA THR A 260 14.77 -4.35 -6.29
C THR A 260 16.01 -4.75 -7.10
N GLU A 261 16.88 -5.58 -6.55
CA GLU A 261 18.07 -6.07 -7.24
C GLU A 261 17.73 -6.97 -8.45
N PHE A 262 16.67 -7.78 -8.35
CA PHE A 262 16.18 -8.58 -9.47
C PHE A 262 15.79 -7.71 -10.67
N TRP A 263 15.01 -6.64 -10.45
CA TRP A 263 14.60 -5.74 -11.54
C TRP A 263 15.73 -4.86 -12.03
N LYS A 264 16.63 -4.42 -11.15
CA LYS A 264 17.84 -3.69 -11.53
C LYS A 264 18.73 -4.51 -12.49
N LYS A 265 18.93 -5.80 -12.22
CA LYS A 265 19.65 -6.72 -13.13
C LYS A 265 18.97 -6.87 -14.49
N LYS A 266 17.67 -6.58 -14.59
CA LYS A 266 16.89 -6.55 -15.84
C LYS A 266 16.84 -5.18 -16.51
N GLY A 267 17.61 -4.21 -16.02
CA GLY A 267 17.66 -2.85 -16.56
C GLY A 267 16.51 -1.95 -16.12
N ILE A 268 15.70 -2.36 -15.12
CA ILE A 268 14.60 -1.54 -14.59
C ILE A 268 15.07 -0.88 -13.30
N ILE A 269 15.35 0.42 -13.39
CA ILE A 269 15.80 1.25 -12.28
C ILE A 269 14.80 2.38 -12.11
N TYR A 270 14.32 2.59 -10.91
CA TYR A 270 13.49 3.72 -10.52
C TYR A 270 14.36 4.69 -9.71
N GLU A 271 14.45 5.90 -10.20
CA GLU A 271 15.10 7.02 -9.52
C GLU A 271 14.15 7.73 -8.55
#